data_92aeafdaa19e73d3d8c354428477cbbe
#
_entry.id   92aeafdaa19e73d3d8c354428477cbbe
#
_cell.length_a   1.000
_cell.length_b   1.000
_cell.length_c   1.000
_cell.angle_alpha   90.00
_cell.angle_beta   90.00
_cell.angle_gamma   90.00
#
_symmetry.space_group_name_H-M   'P 1'
#
loop_
_entity.id
_entity.type
_entity.pdbx_description
1 polymer ?
#
loop_
_entity_poly.entity_id
_entity_poly.type
_entity_poly.pdbx_seq_one_letter_code
_entity_poly.pdbx_strand_id
1 'polypeptide(L)'
;MFGYVKIDKNELKVKDYNWFKACYCGVCKTLQHEYGFPARYFLSYDATFLAVLLSALTENEPQLRPGRCMANPFIRRPIVQKEPALLYAAAVNVLLVWFKLKDDWHDNRSVRALLLMPFMYGKYRKAKKQYPAQEAAIREKLSALSALEAAHCTVADEVAAIFGELMAALFDTEQAGSTDHRRVLGHMGFLLGRFIYLLDAWEDREADRQKGCYNPFLSANAPKKEDVQLSLEYTLGQLAASYELLAPVRHQAVLENCIYLGLRHALDRAFNENIAAQSGEKEKHHERPL
;
A
#
# COMPACT_ATOMS: atom_id res chain seq x y z
N MET A 1 -5.32 -5.64 -3.99
CA MET A 1 -4.06 -4.90 -4.27
C MET A 1 -3.65 -3.88 -3.20
N PHE A 2 -4.44 -3.58 -2.15
CA PHE A 2 -4.07 -2.65 -1.06
C PHE A 2 -4.28 -3.30 0.31
N GLY A 3 -3.48 -2.88 1.30
CA GLY A 3 -3.62 -3.32 2.69
C GLY A 3 -2.70 -4.47 3.09
N TYR A 4 -1.65 -4.73 2.30
CA TYR A 4 -0.64 -5.74 2.63
C TYR A 4 0.39 -5.24 3.65
N VAL A 5 0.71 -3.94 3.65
CA VAL A 5 1.71 -3.37 4.55
C VAL A 5 1.05 -3.00 5.88
N LYS A 6 0.92 -3.97 6.77
CA LYS A 6 0.31 -3.80 8.10
C LYS A 6 1.36 -3.98 9.19
N ILE A 7 1.09 -3.36 10.35
CA ILE A 7 1.87 -3.60 11.57
C ILE A 7 1.39 -4.89 12.26
N ASP A 8 2.32 -5.60 12.89
CA ASP A 8 1.98 -6.55 13.94
C ASP A 8 1.91 -5.81 15.28
N LYS A 9 0.69 -5.65 15.80
CA LYS A 9 0.43 -4.90 17.03
C LYS A 9 1.00 -5.57 18.27
N ASN A 10 1.13 -6.89 18.27
CA ASN A 10 1.55 -7.65 19.44
C ASN A 10 3.06 -7.52 19.68
N GLU A 11 3.81 -7.25 18.60
CA GLU A 11 5.26 -7.11 18.64
C GLU A 11 5.74 -5.65 18.72
N LEU A 12 4.79 -4.69 18.78
CA LEU A 12 5.14 -3.28 18.95
C LEU A 12 5.06 -2.84 20.42
N LYS A 13 6.06 -2.07 20.85
CA LYS A 13 5.95 -1.34 22.11
C LYS A 13 4.78 -0.34 22.03
N VAL A 14 4.09 -0.13 23.15
CA VAL A 14 2.92 0.76 23.23
C VAL A 14 3.22 2.17 22.68
N LYS A 15 4.40 2.70 22.90
CA LYS A 15 4.83 4.02 22.39
C LYS A 15 4.87 4.04 20.85
N ASP A 16 5.41 2.99 20.23
CA ASP A 16 5.60 2.89 18.78
C ASP A 16 4.26 2.64 18.09
N TYR A 17 3.41 1.81 18.68
CA TYR A 17 2.03 1.64 18.25
C TYR A 17 1.22 2.95 18.32
N ASN A 18 1.34 3.71 19.42
CA ASN A 18 0.67 5.00 19.55
C ASN A 18 1.17 6.02 18.52
N TRP A 19 2.46 6.00 18.19
CA TRP A 19 3.03 6.80 17.12
C TRP A 19 2.43 6.42 15.75
N PHE A 20 2.41 5.14 15.41
CA PHE A 20 1.79 4.68 14.16
C PHE A 20 0.33 5.13 14.05
N LYS A 21 -0.44 5.02 15.15
CA LYS A 21 -1.82 5.53 15.21
C LYS A 21 -1.90 7.04 15.02
N ALA A 22 -0.97 7.80 15.57
CA ALA A 22 -0.92 9.25 15.40
C ALA A 22 -0.66 9.62 13.94
N CYS A 23 0.20 8.88 13.23
CA CYS A 23 0.47 9.03 11.82
C CYS A 23 -0.75 8.61 10.97
N TYR A 24 -1.37 7.46 11.23
CA TYR A 24 -2.61 6.99 10.59
C TYR A 24 -3.74 8.03 10.69
N CYS A 25 -3.95 8.58 11.90
CA CYS A 25 -4.90 9.67 12.10
C CYS A 25 -4.46 10.97 11.38
N GLY A 26 -3.16 11.19 11.25
CA GLY A 26 -2.58 12.31 10.49
C GLY A 26 -2.94 12.22 9.01
N VAL A 27 -2.69 11.09 8.35
CA VAL A 27 -3.09 10.85 6.95
C VAL A 27 -4.60 10.99 6.78
N CYS A 28 -5.39 10.44 7.72
CA CYS A 28 -6.85 10.56 7.74
C CYS A 28 -7.33 12.03 7.77
N LYS A 29 -6.71 12.86 8.62
CA LYS A 29 -7.02 14.30 8.72
C LYS A 29 -6.55 15.08 7.51
N THR A 30 -5.40 14.72 6.94
CA THR A 30 -4.87 15.30 5.72
C THR A 30 -5.80 14.99 4.53
N LEU A 31 -6.27 13.75 4.39
CA LEU A 31 -7.28 13.38 3.39
C LEU A 31 -8.55 14.22 3.53
N GLN A 32 -9.03 14.43 4.76
CA GLN A 32 -10.20 15.28 5.01
C GLN A 32 -9.96 16.73 4.64
N HIS A 33 -8.82 17.29 5.05
CA HIS A 33 -8.52 18.70 4.87
C HIS A 33 -8.27 19.04 3.40
N GLU A 34 -7.45 18.20 2.72
CA GLU A 34 -7.04 18.45 1.34
C GLU A 34 -8.09 18.01 0.31
N TYR A 35 -8.77 16.89 0.56
CA TYR A 35 -9.63 16.25 -0.42
C TYR A 35 -11.09 16.14 0.02
N GLY A 36 -11.43 16.67 1.20
CA GLY A 36 -12.78 16.69 1.75
C GLY A 36 -13.16 15.40 2.48
N PHE A 37 -14.24 15.47 3.25
CA PHE A 37 -14.68 14.45 4.19
C PHE A 37 -14.77 13.03 3.60
N PRO A 38 -15.32 12.78 2.40
CA PRO A 38 -15.44 11.43 1.86
C PRO A 38 -14.10 10.75 1.55
N ALA A 39 -13.02 11.51 1.31
CA ALA A 39 -11.70 10.92 1.00
C ALA A 39 -11.14 10.06 2.15
N ARG A 40 -11.54 10.32 3.38
CA ARG A 40 -11.11 9.57 4.58
C ARG A 40 -11.52 8.10 4.58
N TYR A 41 -12.64 7.76 3.91
CA TYR A 41 -13.13 6.39 3.85
C TYR A 41 -12.26 5.48 2.98
N PHE A 42 -11.33 6.09 2.22
CA PHE A 42 -10.40 5.39 1.36
C PHE A 42 -8.97 5.36 1.94
N LEU A 43 -8.80 5.71 3.22
CA LEU A 43 -7.51 5.62 3.89
C LEU A 43 -7.02 4.17 3.91
N SER A 44 -5.77 3.95 3.47
CA SER A 44 -5.11 2.66 3.49
C SER A 44 -3.95 2.61 4.51
N TYR A 45 -3.60 1.40 4.94
CA TYR A 45 -2.39 1.16 5.73
C TYR A 45 -1.13 1.42 4.91
N ASP A 46 -1.15 1.10 3.60
CA ASP A 46 -0.02 1.32 2.70
C ASP A 46 0.32 2.81 2.57
N ALA A 47 -0.71 3.69 2.47
CA ALA A 47 -0.50 5.14 2.49
C ALA A 47 0.07 5.62 3.83
N THR A 48 -0.34 4.99 4.94
CA THR A 48 0.23 5.29 6.26
C THR A 48 1.68 4.84 6.36
N PHE A 49 2.00 3.65 5.86
CA PHE A 49 3.37 3.17 5.78
C PHE A 49 4.27 4.11 4.97
N LEU A 50 3.82 4.55 3.78
CA LEU A 50 4.55 5.52 2.98
C LEU A 50 4.80 6.83 3.74
N ALA A 51 3.78 7.34 4.45
CA ALA A 51 3.93 8.54 5.27
C ALA A 51 4.95 8.36 6.40
N VAL A 52 4.91 7.21 7.12
CA VAL A 52 5.87 6.89 8.20
C VAL A 52 7.28 6.75 7.63
N LEU A 53 7.43 6.06 6.50
CA LEU A 53 8.72 5.84 5.85
C LEU A 53 9.37 7.16 5.44
N LEU A 54 8.64 8.04 4.76
CA LEU A 54 9.16 9.35 4.34
C LEU A 54 9.46 10.26 5.54
N SER A 55 8.59 10.27 6.56
CA SER A 55 8.80 11.01 7.80
C SER A 55 10.04 10.57 8.56
N ALA A 56 10.35 9.27 8.52
CA ALA A 56 11.51 8.70 9.20
C ALA A 56 12.87 9.12 8.58
N LEU A 57 12.87 9.61 7.35
CA LEU A 57 14.08 10.06 6.64
C LEU A 57 14.36 11.55 6.78
N THR A 58 13.48 12.31 7.43
CA THR A 58 13.64 13.75 7.62
C THR A 58 14.10 14.06 9.05
N GLU A 59 14.94 15.08 9.22
CA GLU A 59 15.41 15.52 10.57
C GLU A 59 14.32 16.28 11.34
N ASN A 60 13.33 16.84 10.66
CA ASN A 60 12.28 17.63 11.29
C ASN A 60 11.36 16.76 12.14
N GLU A 61 11.21 17.10 13.41
CA GLU A 61 10.26 16.39 14.28
C GLU A 61 8.81 16.67 13.86
N PRO A 62 8.01 15.61 13.66
CA PRO A 62 6.60 15.77 13.36
C PRO A 62 5.84 16.45 14.49
N GLN A 63 5.04 17.46 14.16
CA GLN A 63 4.21 18.13 15.15
C GLN A 63 3.03 17.25 15.56
N LEU A 64 2.96 16.93 16.84
CA LEU A 64 1.81 16.25 17.44
C LEU A 64 0.83 17.27 18.01
N ARG A 65 -0.44 17.19 17.60
CA ARG A 65 -1.50 17.98 18.20
C ARG A 65 -2.66 17.11 18.65
N PRO A 66 -3.30 17.43 19.79
CA PRO A 66 -4.46 16.68 20.23
C PRO A 66 -5.61 16.88 19.24
N GLY A 67 -6.19 15.79 18.77
CA GLY A 67 -7.32 15.78 17.85
C GLY A 67 -8.31 14.68 18.18
N ARG A 68 -9.50 14.75 17.58
CA ARG A 68 -10.55 13.74 17.74
C ARG A 68 -10.61 12.85 16.53
N CYS A 69 -10.64 11.54 16.73
CA CYS A 69 -10.90 10.56 15.69
C CYS A 69 -12.41 10.48 15.42
N MET A 70 -12.80 10.28 14.15
CA MET A 70 -14.20 10.13 13.80
C MET A 70 -14.78 8.81 14.33
N ALA A 71 -13.99 7.74 14.35
CA ALA A 71 -14.40 6.46 14.89
C ALA A 71 -14.59 6.49 16.43
N ASN A 72 -13.92 7.46 17.10
CA ASN A 72 -14.09 7.68 18.54
C ASN A 72 -13.96 9.18 18.85
N PRO A 73 -15.04 9.97 18.67
CA PRO A 73 -15.03 11.41 18.83
C PRO A 73 -14.90 11.89 20.28
N PHE A 74 -15.09 11.00 21.24
CA PHE A 74 -15.03 11.34 22.67
C PHE A 74 -13.60 11.37 23.21
N ILE A 75 -12.67 10.65 22.57
CA ILE A 75 -11.28 10.56 23.03
C ILE A 75 -10.40 11.47 22.16
N ARG A 76 -9.65 12.37 22.82
CA ARG A 76 -8.58 13.12 22.18
C ARG A 76 -7.30 12.28 22.14
N ARG A 77 -6.67 12.23 20.98
CA ARG A 77 -5.40 11.50 20.76
C ARG A 77 -4.38 12.42 20.08
N PRO A 78 -3.08 12.20 20.30
CA PRO A 78 -2.06 12.89 19.51
C PRO A 78 -2.22 12.50 18.04
N ILE A 79 -2.16 13.49 17.15
CA ILE A 79 -2.28 13.33 15.69
C ILE A 79 -1.14 14.11 15.06
N VAL A 80 -0.39 13.46 14.16
CA VAL A 80 0.66 14.11 13.36
C VAL A 80 0.00 15.10 12.40
N GLN A 81 0.55 16.31 12.31
CA GLN A 81 -0.01 17.38 11.48
C GLN A 81 1.07 18.11 10.68
N LYS A 82 0.64 18.64 9.54
CA LYS A 82 1.42 19.57 8.69
C LYS A 82 2.79 19.03 8.23
N GLU A 83 2.85 17.76 7.94
CA GLU A 83 4.07 17.14 7.44
C GLU A 83 3.97 16.90 5.93
N PRO A 84 5.01 17.23 5.14
CA PRO A 84 5.03 16.98 3.70
C PRO A 84 4.80 15.51 3.33
N ALA A 85 5.32 14.58 4.13
CA ALA A 85 5.11 13.15 3.97
C ALA A 85 3.63 12.74 4.01
N LEU A 86 2.84 13.36 4.93
CA LEU A 86 1.39 13.12 5.00
C LEU A 86 0.64 13.67 3.79
N LEU A 87 1.03 14.84 3.29
CA LEU A 87 0.43 15.46 2.10
C LEU A 87 0.67 14.59 0.87
N TYR A 88 1.90 14.13 0.70
CA TYR A 88 2.29 13.26 -0.39
C TYR A 88 1.55 11.92 -0.33
N ALA A 89 1.59 11.23 0.81
CA ALA A 89 0.93 9.93 0.98
C ALA A 89 -0.59 10.03 0.78
N ALA A 90 -1.23 11.11 1.24
CA ALA A 90 -2.65 11.36 1.00
C ALA A 90 -2.96 11.58 -0.49
N ALA A 91 -2.10 12.30 -1.22
CA ALA A 91 -2.25 12.50 -2.66
C ALA A 91 -2.11 11.19 -3.44
N VAL A 92 -1.06 10.42 -3.16
CA VAL A 92 -0.83 9.08 -3.75
C VAL A 92 -2.02 8.17 -3.48
N ASN A 93 -2.52 8.13 -2.24
CA ASN A 93 -3.70 7.35 -1.89
C ASN A 93 -4.93 7.73 -2.73
N VAL A 94 -5.19 9.04 -2.93
CA VAL A 94 -6.31 9.52 -3.77
C VAL A 94 -6.14 9.13 -5.24
N LEU A 95 -4.92 9.23 -5.78
CA LEU A 95 -4.62 8.80 -7.15
C LEU A 95 -4.88 7.31 -7.34
N LEU A 96 -4.33 6.47 -6.46
CA LEU A 96 -4.48 5.01 -6.52
C LEU A 96 -5.95 4.59 -6.37
N VAL A 97 -6.70 5.20 -5.44
CA VAL A 97 -8.14 4.93 -5.27
C VAL A 97 -8.92 5.30 -6.52
N TRP A 98 -8.60 6.41 -7.18
CA TRP A 98 -9.26 6.79 -8.42
C TRP A 98 -9.07 5.74 -9.52
N PHE A 99 -7.83 5.30 -9.73
CA PHE A 99 -7.53 4.29 -10.74
C PHE A 99 -8.15 2.93 -10.38
N LYS A 100 -8.16 2.55 -9.10
CA LYS A 100 -8.86 1.33 -8.65
C LYS A 100 -10.36 1.40 -8.93
N LEU A 101 -11.04 2.51 -8.66
CA LEU A 101 -12.46 2.66 -8.96
C LEU A 101 -12.73 2.57 -10.47
N LYS A 102 -11.82 3.11 -11.28
CA LYS A 102 -11.92 3.02 -12.75
C LYS A 102 -11.78 1.58 -13.23
N ASP A 103 -10.83 0.84 -12.67
CA ASP A 103 -10.57 -0.56 -12.93
C ASP A 103 -11.76 -1.45 -12.50
N ASP A 104 -12.22 -1.30 -11.26
CA ASP A 104 -13.41 -2.02 -10.73
C ASP A 104 -14.67 -1.78 -11.59
N TRP A 105 -14.82 -0.60 -12.20
CA TRP A 105 -15.90 -0.32 -13.13
C TRP A 105 -15.68 -0.98 -14.49
N HIS A 106 -14.47 -0.92 -15.01
CA HIS A 106 -14.15 -1.45 -16.34
C HIS A 106 -14.27 -2.98 -16.38
N ASP A 107 -13.68 -3.66 -15.41
CA ASP A 107 -13.53 -5.11 -15.39
C ASP A 107 -14.75 -5.80 -14.78
N ASN A 108 -15.21 -5.31 -13.62
CA ASN A 108 -16.29 -5.95 -12.87
C ASN A 108 -17.65 -5.29 -13.03
N ARG A 109 -17.77 -4.20 -13.83
CA ARG A 109 -19.00 -3.40 -13.94
C ARG A 109 -19.60 -3.03 -12.59
N SER A 110 -18.75 -2.77 -11.61
CA SER A 110 -19.14 -2.50 -10.23
C SER A 110 -19.98 -1.21 -10.13
N VAL A 111 -21.28 -1.38 -9.85
CA VAL A 111 -22.21 -0.23 -9.64
C VAL A 111 -21.72 0.65 -8.49
N ARG A 112 -21.10 0.05 -7.47
CA ARG A 112 -20.52 0.79 -6.34
C ARG A 112 -19.38 1.70 -6.80
N ALA A 113 -18.50 1.22 -7.67
CA ALA A 113 -17.43 2.02 -8.24
C ALA A 113 -18.00 3.18 -9.06
N LEU A 114 -18.99 2.92 -9.92
CA LEU A 114 -19.67 3.94 -10.72
C LEU A 114 -20.26 5.07 -9.84
N LEU A 115 -20.92 4.73 -8.74
CA LEU A 115 -21.52 5.69 -7.83
C LEU A 115 -20.48 6.52 -7.07
N LEU A 116 -19.29 5.96 -6.78
CA LEU A 116 -18.22 6.64 -6.05
C LEU A 116 -17.36 7.54 -6.94
N MET A 117 -17.22 7.21 -8.23
CA MET A 117 -16.38 7.97 -9.17
C MET A 117 -16.71 9.48 -9.23
N PRO A 118 -17.96 9.95 -9.32
CA PRO A 118 -18.27 11.39 -9.34
C PRO A 118 -17.77 12.12 -8.09
N PHE A 119 -17.88 11.46 -6.91
CA PHE A 119 -17.40 12.04 -5.64
C PHE A 119 -15.88 12.10 -5.57
N MET A 120 -15.19 11.19 -6.25
CA MET A 120 -13.72 11.13 -6.26
C MET A 120 -13.08 11.96 -7.37
N TYR A 121 -13.80 12.28 -8.45
CA TYR A 121 -13.25 12.96 -9.62
C TYR A 121 -12.60 14.32 -9.30
N GLY A 122 -13.28 15.17 -8.52
CA GLY A 122 -12.73 16.47 -8.12
C GLY A 122 -11.47 16.33 -7.26
N LYS A 123 -11.40 15.30 -6.40
CA LYS A 123 -10.26 15.00 -5.54
C LYS A 123 -9.08 14.49 -6.36
N TYR A 124 -9.34 13.59 -7.30
CA TYR A 124 -8.36 13.11 -8.27
C TYR A 124 -7.77 14.27 -9.09
N ARG A 125 -8.61 15.18 -9.63
CA ARG A 125 -8.12 16.36 -10.37
C ARG A 125 -7.19 17.24 -9.53
N LYS A 126 -7.50 17.43 -8.24
CA LYS A 126 -6.65 18.18 -7.32
C LYS A 126 -5.31 17.45 -7.12
N ALA A 127 -5.33 16.16 -6.81
CA ALA A 127 -4.12 15.35 -6.62
C ALA A 127 -3.26 15.29 -7.89
N LYS A 128 -3.86 15.07 -9.06
CA LYS A 128 -3.19 15.13 -10.36
C LYS A 128 -2.49 16.46 -10.62
N LYS A 129 -3.12 17.59 -10.26
CA LYS A 129 -2.51 18.93 -10.42
C LYS A 129 -1.32 19.11 -9.48
N GLN A 130 -1.36 18.55 -8.29
CA GLN A 130 -0.28 18.63 -7.30
C GLN A 130 0.90 17.69 -7.65
N TYR A 131 0.60 16.51 -8.17
CA TYR A 131 1.57 15.44 -8.45
C TYR A 131 1.36 14.86 -9.86
N PRO A 132 1.61 15.65 -10.91
CA PRO A 132 1.33 15.24 -12.29
C PRO A 132 2.24 14.10 -12.77
N ALA A 133 3.49 14.03 -12.30
CA ALA A 133 4.42 12.96 -12.66
C ALA A 133 3.96 11.61 -12.10
N GLN A 134 3.51 11.56 -10.83
CA GLN A 134 3.00 10.35 -10.21
C GLN A 134 1.71 9.88 -10.89
N GLU A 135 0.81 10.79 -11.21
CA GLU A 135 -0.41 10.44 -11.97
C GLU A 135 -0.08 9.84 -13.33
N ALA A 136 0.85 10.46 -14.06
CA ALA A 136 1.28 9.96 -15.36
C ALA A 136 1.90 8.57 -15.26
N ALA A 137 2.78 8.34 -14.27
CA ALA A 137 3.39 7.03 -14.02
C ALA A 137 2.34 5.96 -13.69
N ILE A 138 1.38 6.26 -12.78
CA ILE A 138 0.30 5.32 -12.45
C ILE A 138 -0.49 4.96 -13.71
N ARG A 139 -0.91 5.94 -14.48
CA ARG A 139 -1.71 5.74 -15.69
C ARG A 139 -0.98 4.91 -16.75
N GLU A 140 0.29 5.21 -16.98
CA GLU A 140 1.14 4.51 -17.93
C GLU A 140 1.32 3.05 -17.53
N LYS A 141 1.75 2.81 -16.27
CA LYS A 141 2.04 1.46 -15.81
C LYS A 141 0.78 0.59 -15.67
N LEU A 142 -0.35 1.15 -15.21
CA LEU A 142 -1.61 0.41 -15.21
C LEU A 142 -2.10 0.10 -16.63
N SER A 143 -1.87 0.97 -17.60
CA SER A 143 -2.19 0.68 -19.01
C SER A 143 -1.31 -0.45 -19.56
N ALA A 144 -0.01 -0.46 -19.24
CA ALA A 144 0.90 -1.52 -19.62
C ALA A 144 0.53 -2.85 -18.95
N LEU A 145 0.16 -2.83 -17.67
CA LEU A 145 -0.31 -3.99 -16.92
C LEU A 145 -1.54 -4.60 -17.59
N SER A 146 -2.57 -3.79 -17.86
CA SER A 146 -3.79 -4.23 -18.54
C SER A 146 -3.53 -4.78 -19.95
N ALA A 147 -2.53 -4.26 -20.66
CA ALA A 147 -2.13 -4.80 -21.96
C ALA A 147 -1.52 -6.22 -21.86
N LEU A 148 -0.67 -6.47 -20.85
CA LEU A 148 -0.09 -7.80 -20.60
C LEU A 148 -1.17 -8.80 -20.14
N GLU A 149 -2.10 -8.38 -19.33
CA GLU A 149 -3.24 -9.19 -18.87
C GLU A 149 -4.16 -9.56 -20.05
N ALA A 150 -4.48 -8.60 -20.90
CA ALA A 150 -5.26 -8.83 -22.13
C ALA A 150 -4.56 -9.76 -23.14
N ALA A 151 -3.22 -9.71 -23.18
CA ALA A 151 -2.41 -10.61 -23.98
C ALA A 151 -2.24 -12.01 -23.33
N HIS A 152 -2.82 -12.25 -22.15
CA HIS A 152 -2.67 -13.48 -21.36
C HIS A 152 -1.19 -13.83 -21.12
N CYS A 153 -0.37 -12.85 -20.71
CA CYS A 153 1.04 -13.07 -20.40
C CYS A 153 1.18 -14.20 -19.37
N THR A 154 1.99 -15.21 -19.68
CA THR A 154 2.18 -16.38 -18.82
C THR A 154 3.39 -16.25 -17.87
N VAL A 155 4.16 -15.18 -18.00
CA VAL A 155 5.34 -14.91 -17.20
C VAL A 155 4.97 -13.98 -16.05
N ALA A 156 4.70 -14.54 -14.88
CA ALA A 156 4.25 -13.79 -13.71
C ALA A 156 5.22 -12.66 -13.33
N ASP A 157 6.52 -12.86 -13.49
CA ASP A 157 7.54 -11.86 -13.18
C ASP A 157 7.50 -10.62 -14.11
N GLU A 158 7.17 -10.79 -15.38
CA GLU A 158 7.02 -9.66 -16.31
C GLU A 158 5.85 -8.76 -15.90
N VAL A 159 4.73 -9.36 -15.55
CA VAL A 159 3.54 -8.64 -15.12
C VAL A 159 3.79 -7.96 -13.77
N ALA A 160 4.39 -8.68 -12.83
CA ALA A 160 4.74 -8.15 -11.51
C ALA A 160 5.77 -7.01 -11.59
N ALA A 161 6.70 -7.05 -12.56
CA ALA A 161 7.68 -5.99 -12.78
C ALA A 161 7.01 -4.66 -13.13
N ILE A 162 5.96 -4.65 -13.96
CA ILE A 162 5.21 -3.42 -14.30
C ILE A 162 4.59 -2.78 -13.06
N PHE A 163 4.00 -3.59 -12.17
CA PHE A 163 3.46 -3.07 -10.92
C PHE A 163 4.59 -2.64 -9.95
N GLY A 164 5.73 -3.35 -9.97
CA GLY A 164 6.95 -2.93 -9.29
C GLY A 164 7.44 -1.56 -9.75
N GLU A 165 7.50 -1.32 -11.07
CA GLU A 165 7.88 -0.03 -11.65
C GLU A 165 6.90 1.10 -11.28
N LEU A 166 5.60 0.80 -11.20
CA LEU A 166 4.61 1.75 -10.70
C LEU A 166 4.96 2.17 -9.27
N MET A 167 5.17 1.19 -8.39
CA MET A 167 5.49 1.48 -6.99
C MET A 167 6.84 2.17 -6.84
N ALA A 168 7.84 1.81 -7.66
CA ALA A 168 9.12 2.50 -7.71
C ALA A 168 8.95 4.01 -8.00
N ALA A 169 8.13 4.35 -8.98
CA ALA A 169 7.85 5.75 -9.33
C ALA A 169 7.12 6.53 -8.22
N LEU A 170 6.34 5.83 -7.38
CA LEU A 170 5.67 6.44 -6.23
C LEU A 170 6.59 6.60 -5.02
N PHE A 171 7.60 5.76 -4.90
CA PHE A 171 8.58 5.82 -3.81
C PHE A 171 9.75 6.74 -4.13
N ASP A 172 10.12 6.92 -5.40
CA ASP A 172 11.11 7.91 -5.86
C ASP A 172 10.50 9.31 -5.82
N THR A 173 10.55 9.92 -4.65
CA THR A 173 9.94 11.25 -4.41
C THR A 173 10.93 12.21 -3.79
N GLU A 174 10.78 13.50 -4.08
CA GLU A 174 11.55 14.58 -3.45
C GLU A 174 11.34 14.66 -1.92
N GLN A 175 10.25 14.10 -1.41
CA GLN A 175 9.98 14.00 0.03
C GLN A 175 10.99 13.11 0.77
N ALA A 176 11.77 12.30 0.06
CA ALA A 176 12.85 11.48 0.60
C ALA A 176 14.09 12.29 1.04
N GLY A 177 14.18 13.55 0.66
CA GLY A 177 15.24 14.48 1.03
C GLY A 177 16.51 14.37 0.18
N SER A 178 17.16 13.20 0.08
CA SER A 178 18.41 13.04 -0.67
C SER A 178 18.22 12.18 -1.93
N THR A 179 19.12 12.38 -2.92
CA THR A 179 19.14 11.55 -4.15
C THR A 179 19.41 10.08 -3.83
N ASP A 180 20.25 9.79 -2.83
CA ASP A 180 20.59 8.41 -2.46
C ASP A 180 19.37 7.75 -1.80
N HIS A 181 18.68 8.43 -0.89
CA HIS A 181 17.41 7.93 -0.34
C HIS A 181 16.39 7.67 -1.44
N ARG A 182 16.25 8.56 -2.42
CA ARG A 182 15.32 8.39 -3.55
C ARG A 182 15.61 7.11 -4.34
N ARG A 183 16.89 6.83 -4.64
CA ARG A 183 17.29 5.60 -5.36
C ARG A 183 16.94 4.35 -4.57
N VAL A 184 17.26 4.35 -3.28
CA VAL A 184 16.96 3.20 -2.40
C VAL A 184 15.45 3.02 -2.26
N LEU A 185 14.68 4.09 -2.05
CA LEU A 185 13.23 4.05 -1.98
C LEU A 185 12.60 3.58 -3.30
N GLY A 186 13.09 4.03 -4.44
CA GLY A 186 12.64 3.54 -5.74
C GLY A 186 12.83 2.03 -5.87
N HIS A 187 14.00 1.51 -5.46
CA HIS A 187 14.25 0.06 -5.46
C HIS A 187 13.35 -0.68 -4.46
N MET A 188 13.18 -0.16 -3.25
CA MET A 188 12.23 -0.72 -2.28
C MET A 188 10.80 -0.72 -2.79
N GLY A 189 10.38 0.36 -3.45
CA GLY A 189 9.07 0.45 -4.10
C GLY A 189 8.88 -0.63 -5.14
N PHE A 190 9.89 -0.85 -6.00
CA PHE A 190 9.88 -1.92 -7.00
C PHE A 190 9.68 -3.31 -6.35
N LEU A 191 10.49 -3.62 -5.34
CA LEU A 191 10.42 -4.91 -4.64
C LEU A 191 9.09 -5.10 -3.93
N LEU A 192 8.59 -4.06 -3.26
CA LEU A 192 7.29 -4.08 -2.58
C LEU A 192 6.14 -4.25 -3.57
N GLY A 193 6.19 -3.55 -4.71
CA GLY A 193 5.18 -3.68 -5.75
C GLY A 193 5.16 -5.09 -6.35
N ARG A 194 6.34 -5.63 -6.70
CA ARG A 194 6.47 -7.00 -7.18
C ARG A 194 5.92 -8.01 -6.17
N PHE A 195 6.28 -7.86 -4.89
CA PHE A 195 5.77 -8.72 -3.81
C PHE A 195 4.24 -8.65 -3.70
N ILE A 196 3.67 -7.45 -3.66
CA ILE A 196 2.22 -7.25 -3.54
C ILE A 196 1.48 -7.87 -4.72
N TYR A 197 1.94 -7.64 -5.95
CA TYR A 197 1.28 -8.17 -7.14
C TYR A 197 1.28 -9.70 -7.16
N LEU A 198 2.43 -10.33 -6.93
CA LEU A 198 2.53 -11.78 -6.94
C LEU A 198 1.74 -12.43 -5.80
N LEU A 199 1.74 -11.82 -4.62
CA LEU A 199 0.99 -12.33 -3.47
C LEU A 199 -0.53 -12.23 -3.70
N ASP A 200 -1.02 -11.10 -4.20
CA ASP A 200 -2.42 -10.85 -4.56
C ASP A 200 -2.89 -11.85 -5.63
N ALA A 201 -2.11 -12.01 -6.71
CA ALA A 201 -2.39 -12.99 -7.75
C ALA A 201 -2.41 -14.44 -7.22
N TRP A 202 -1.53 -14.76 -6.27
CA TRP A 202 -1.52 -16.08 -5.64
C TRP A 202 -2.75 -16.32 -4.77
N GLU A 203 -3.15 -15.34 -3.95
CA GLU A 203 -4.35 -15.43 -3.10
C GLU A 203 -5.63 -15.53 -3.94
N ASP A 204 -5.73 -14.76 -5.02
CA ASP A 204 -6.93 -14.68 -5.86
C ASP A 204 -7.04 -15.78 -6.91
N ARG A 205 -6.01 -16.63 -7.13
CA ARG A 205 -5.95 -17.58 -8.24
C ARG A 205 -7.16 -18.52 -8.37
N GLU A 206 -7.72 -18.98 -7.25
CA GLU A 206 -8.87 -19.88 -7.29
C GLU A 206 -10.18 -19.15 -7.61
N ALA A 207 -10.34 -17.96 -7.07
CA ALA A 207 -11.48 -17.10 -7.38
C ALA A 207 -11.44 -16.64 -8.85
N ASP A 208 -10.26 -16.32 -9.37
CA ASP A 208 -10.07 -15.93 -10.78
C ASP A 208 -10.32 -17.09 -11.74
N ARG A 209 -9.89 -18.30 -11.37
CA ARG A 209 -10.21 -19.52 -12.13
C ARG A 209 -11.72 -19.71 -12.26
N GLN A 210 -12.46 -19.55 -11.16
CA GLN A 210 -13.92 -19.73 -11.16
C GLN A 210 -14.65 -18.67 -11.97
N LYS A 211 -14.10 -17.45 -12.01
CA LYS A 211 -14.67 -16.33 -12.78
C LYS A 211 -14.21 -16.30 -14.24
N GLY A 212 -13.20 -17.10 -14.61
CA GLY A 212 -12.57 -17.04 -15.93
C GLY A 212 -11.77 -15.75 -16.15
N CYS A 213 -11.29 -15.13 -15.05
CA CYS A 213 -10.44 -13.94 -15.09
C CYS A 213 -8.98 -14.33 -15.35
N TYR A 214 -8.23 -13.39 -15.91
CA TYR A 214 -6.78 -13.57 -16.05
C TYR A 214 -6.10 -13.67 -14.69
N ASN A 215 -5.17 -14.62 -14.60
CA ASN A 215 -4.23 -14.71 -13.49
C ASN A 215 -2.96 -15.45 -13.98
N PRO A 216 -1.75 -14.91 -13.79
CA PRO A 216 -0.51 -15.48 -14.32
C PRO A 216 -0.21 -16.89 -13.77
N PHE A 217 -0.73 -17.24 -12.60
CA PHE A 217 -0.57 -18.54 -11.97
C PHE A 217 -1.60 -19.60 -12.44
N LEU A 218 -2.44 -19.28 -13.42
CA LEU A 218 -3.39 -20.22 -14.03
C LEU A 218 -2.91 -20.80 -15.36
N SER A 219 -1.72 -20.39 -15.83
CA SER A 219 -1.14 -20.92 -17.07
C SER A 219 -0.70 -22.39 -16.91
N ALA A 220 -0.61 -23.10 -18.04
CA ALA A 220 -0.17 -24.50 -18.07
C ALA A 220 1.25 -24.71 -17.50
N ASN A 221 2.09 -23.65 -17.59
CA ASN A 221 3.47 -23.66 -17.09
C ASN A 221 3.62 -22.88 -15.77
N ALA A 222 2.54 -22.72 -15.01
CA ALA A 222 2.59 -22.01 -13.74
C ALA A 222 3.60 -22.66 -12.78
N PRO A 223 4.39 -21.86 -12.05
CA PRO A 223 5.35 -22.39 -11.08
C PRO A 223 4.62 -23.12 -9.94
N LYS A 224 5.33 -24.04 -9.30
CA LYS A 224 4.80 -24.75 -8.14
C LYS A 224 4.66 -23.82 -6.94
N LYS A 225 3.83 -24.20 -5.97
CA LYS A 225 3.60 -23.44 -4.73
C LYS A 225 4.92 -23.09 -4.03
N GLU A 226 5.82 -24.05 -3.93
CA GLU A 226 7.11 -23.91 -3.26
C GLU A 226 8.01 -22.89 -3.97
N ASP A 227 7.99 -22.87 -5.32
CA ASP A 227 8.79 -21.95 -6.13
C ASP A 227 8.27 -20.50 -6.00
N VAL A 228 6.94 -20.34 -5.98
CA VAL A 228 6.31 -19.00 -5.75
C VAL A 228 6.64 -18.50 -4.35
N GLN A 229 6.49 -19.35 -3.34
CA GLN A 229 6.81 -18.99 -1.96
C GLN A 229 8.27 -18.56 -1.82
N LEU A 230 9.21 -19.34 -2.36
CA LEU A 230 10.64 -19.05 -2.33
C LEU A 230 10.95 -17.72 -3.04
N SER A 231 10.34 -17.47 -4.19
CA SER A 231 10.49 -16.19 -4.93
C SER A 231 10.02 -14.99 -4.11
N LEU A 232 8.90 -15.13 -3.40
CA LEU A 232 8.37 -14.07 -2.53
C LEU A 232 9.24 -13.87 -1.28
N GLU A 233 9.74 -14.96 -0.66
CA GLU A 233 10.67 -14.89 0.47
C GLU A 233 11.98 -14.20 0.07
N TYR A 234 12.51 -14.53 -1.11
CA TYR A 234 13.69 -13.85 -1.65
C TYR A 234 13.44 -12.35 -1.87
N THR A 235 12.28 -11.99 -2.40
CA THR A 235 11.89 -10.59 -2.59
C THR A 235 11.81 -9.83 -1.27
N LEU A 236 11.26 -10.44 -0.21
CA LEU A 236 11.24 -9.84 1.13
C LEU A 236 12.66 -9.68 1.70
N GLY A 237 13.54 -10.64 1.49
CA GLY A 237 14.95 -10.53 1.89
C GLY A 237 15.66 -9.36 1.21
N GLN A 238 15.43 -9.16 -0.10
CA GLN A 238 15.96 -8.02 -0.85
C GLN A 238 15.38 -6.69 -0.39
N LEU A 239 14.07 -6.65 -0.09
CA LEU A 239 13.39 -5.47 0.45
C LEU A 239 13.99 -5.08 1.81
N ALA A 240 14.19 -6.06 2.69
CA ALA A 240 14.82 -5.87 3.99
C ALA A 240 16.25 -5.32 3.85
N ALA A 241 17.07 -5.91 2.98
CA ALA A 241 18.42 -5.45 2.70
C ALA A 241 18.43 -4.01 2.14
N SER A 242 17.46 -3.65 1.30
CA SER A 242 17.33 -2.29 0.78
C SER A 242 16.93 -1.29 1.88
N TYR A 243 16.05 -1.70 2.80
CA TYR A 243 15.66 -0.87 3.95
C TYR A 243 16.85 -0.53 4.84
N GLU A 244 17.77 -1.48 5.09
CA GLU A 244 18.97 -1.24 5.90
C GLU A 244 19.86 -0.11 5.33
N LEU A 245 19.81 0.13 4.01
CA LEU A 245 20.57 1.21 3.37
C LEU A 245 19.98 2.61 3.62
N LEU A 246 18.73 2.70 4.05
CA LEU A 246 18.08 4.00 4.30
C LEU A 246 18.53 4.65 5.61
N ALA A 247 18.97 3.86 6.60
CA ALA A 247 19.35 4.34 7.92
C ALA A 247 18.37 5.40 8.50
N PRO A 248 17.06 5.07 8.67
CA PRO A 248 16.08 6.05 9.09
C PRO A 248 16.43 6.64 10.45
N VAL A 249 16.29 7.97 10.60
CA VAL A 249 16.69 8.70 11.80
C VAL A 249 15.69 8.53 12.96
N ARG A 250 14.48 8.01 12.67
CA ARG A 250 13.44 7.80 13.68
C ARG A 250 12.44 6.72 13.27
N HIS A 251 11.63 6.28 14.23
CA HIS A 251 10.51 5.33 14.00
C HIS A 251 10.91 3.98 13.40
N GLN A 252 12.19 3.61 13.55
CA GLN A 252 12.73 2.34 13.04
C GLN A 252 11.89 1.14 13.47
N ALA A 253 11.53 1.05 14.77
CA ALA A 253 10.73 -0.07 15.29
C ALA A 253 9.38 -0.25 14.58
N VAL A 254 8.75 0.83 14.11
CA VAL A 254 7.49 0.75 13.34
C VAL A 254 7.76 0.24 11.92
N LEU A 255 8.80 0.76 11.26
CA LEU A 255 9.18 0.35 9.90
C LEU A 255 9.66 -1.09 9.87
N GLU A 256 10.52 -1.49 10.80
CA GLU A 256 11.00 -2.85 10.97
C GLU A 256 9.86 -3.82 11.22
N ASN A 257 8.92 -3.46 12.08
CA ASN A 257 7.73 -4.27 12.33
C ASN A 257 6.88 -4.46 11.05
N CYS A 258 6.68 -3.41 10.24
CA CYS A 258 5.99 -3.55 8.96
C CYS A 258 6.75 -4.47 7.98
N ILE A 259 8.07 -4.26 7.85
CA ILE A 259 8.89 -4.90 6.80
C ILE A 259 9.20 -6.35 7.19
N TYR A 260 9.68 -6.60 8.42
CA TYR A 260 10.14 -7.92 8.83
C TYR A 260 9.01 -8.82 9.33
N LEU A 261 7.96 -8.25 9.94
CA LEU A 261 6.86 -9.03 10.52
C LEU A 261 5.58 -8.91 9.70
N GLY A 262 5.13 -7.71 9.41
CA GLY A 262 3.85 -7.47 8.75
C GLY A 262 3.75 -8.11 7.36
N LEU A 263 4.78 -7.91 6.52
CA LEU A 263 4.85 -8.52 5.19
C LEU A 263 5.08 -10.04 5.26
N ARG A 264 5.88 -10.51 6.23
CA ARG A 264 6.06 -11.95 6.46
C ARG A 264 4.74 -12.61 6.86
N HIS A 265 3.98 -12.00 7.75
CA HIS A 265 2.67 -12.53 8.14
C HIS A 265 1.67 -12.53 6.97
N ALA A 266 1.76 -11.57 6.04
CA ALA A 266 0.95 -11.61 4.83
C ALA A 266 1.30 -12.82 3.96
N LEU A 267 2.60 -13.08 3.76
CA LEU A 267 3.08 -14.25 3.04
C LEU A 267 2.64 -15.56 3.71
N ASP A 268 2.87 -15.67 5.02
CA ASP A 268 2.55 -16.89 5.78
C ASP A 268 1.05 -17.22 5.73
N ARG A 269 0.18 -16.21 5.75
CA ARG A 269 -1.27 -16.41 5.59
C ARG A 269 -1.65 -16.94 4.20
N ALA A 270 -1.02 -16.42 3.16
CA ALA A 270 -1.33 -16.83 1.79
C ALA A 270 -0.91 -18.28 1.49
N PHE A 271 0.11 -18.80 2.19
CA PHE A 271 0.69 -20.10 1.93
C PHE A 271 0.34 -21.18 2.98
N ASN A 272 -0.14 -20.79 4.18
CA ASN A 272 -0.50 -21.71 5.27
C ASN A 272 -2.02 -21.79 5.48
N GLU A 273 -2.64 -22.84 5.00
CA GLU A 273 -4.10 -23.07 5.11
C GLU A 273 -4.60 -23.05 6.57
N ASN A 274 -3.80 -23.53 7.52
CA ASN A 274 -4.14 -23.55 8.95
C ASN A 274 -4.20 -22.15 9.58
N ILE A 275 -3.40 -21.19 9.08
CA ILE A 275 -3.39 -19.79 9.55
C ILE A 275 -4.51 -19.01 8.89
N ALA A 276 -4.83 -19.29 7.63
CA ALA A 276 -5.92 -18.67 6.89
C ALA A 276 -7.30 -18.95 7.55
N ALA A 277 -7.52 -20.19 8.01
CA ALA A 277 -8.76 -20.57 8.72
C ALA A 277 -8.92 -19.83 10.07
N GLN A 278 -7.82 -19.63 10.82
CA GLN A 278 -7.83 -18.93 12.11
C GLN A 278 -7.95 -17.40 11.97
N SER A 279 -7.40 -16.82 10.89
CA SER A 279 -7.47 -15.37 10.64
C SER A 279 -8.84 -14.96 10.09
N GLY A 280 -9.52 -15.78 9.29
CA GLY A 280 -10.87 -15.51 8.80
C GLY A 280 -11.93 -15.39 9.92
N GLU A 281 -11.74 -16.06 11.05
CA GLU A 281 -12.57 -15.90 12.24
C GLU A 281 -12.22 -14.64 13.06
N LYS A 282 -10.93 -14.25 13.10
CA LYS A 282 -10.47 -13.07 13.88
C LYS A 282 -10.68 -11.74 13.13
N GLU A 283 -10.58 -11.71 11.80
CA GLU A 283 -10.82 -10.48 11.04
C GLU A 283 -12.27 -10.03 11.09
N LYS A 284 -13.25 -10.94 11.12
CA LYS A 284 -14.66 -10.59 11.35
C LYS A 284 -14.93 -9.90 12.71
N HIS A 285 -14.04 -10.07 13.69
CA HIS A 285 -14.16 -9.45 15.01
C HIS A 285 -13.25 -8.23 15.23
N HIS A 286 -12.27 -7.95 14.35
CA HIS A 286 -11.22 -6.94 14.59
C HIS A 286 -11.13 -5.81 13.55
N GLU A 287 -11.94 -5.79 12.49
CA GLU A 287 -12.04 -4.66 11.56
C GLU A 287 -12.84 -3.48 12.14
N ARG A 288 -12.64 -3.14 13.39
CA ARG A 288 -12.98 -1.79 13.85
C ARG A 288 -11.82 -0.87 13.45
N PRO A 289 -12.09 0.23 12.70
CA PRO A 289 -11.06 1.22 12.40
C PRO A 289 -10.40 1.65 13.71
N LEU A 290 -9.08 1.77 13.67
CA LEU A 290 -8.22 2.14 14.80
C LEU A 290 -8.64 3.44 15.47
#